data_65a6b097c19ce8030a568bae85d43889
#
_entry.id   65a6b097c19ce8030a568bae85d43889
#
_cell.length_a   1.000
_cell.length_b   1.000
_cell.length_c   1.000
_cell.angle_alpha   90.00
_cell.angle_beta   90.00
_cell.angle_gamma   90.00
#
_symmetry.space_group_name_H-M   'P 1'
#
loop_
_entity.id
_entity.type
_entity.pdbx_description
1 polymer ?
#
loop_
_entity_poly.entity_id
_entity_poly.type
_entity_poly.pdbx_seq_one_letter_code
_entity_poly.pdbx_strand_id
1 'polypeptide(L)'
;ATALGLGLFDCGVDPRDFANAHGRTRRPPTVIKGIGLHPWWLADERCGNAEIDLLCQIAAQERFVGEVGLDFSARFAGSEPLQIQALNRLCNALVQHPLTGRVISIHAVRSAGTVLDVLESHGLLIPNSDSPVIIFHWFSGTSDELVRARNAGCYFSVNERMLATKRGREYARQIPLDRLLLETDAPAEPNTET
;
A
#
# COMPACT_ATOMS: atom_id res chain seq x y z
N ALA A 1 -18.68 8.50 4.46
CA ALA A 1 -18.07 7.60 5.44
C ALA A 1 -18.68 7.84 6.83
N THR A 2 -18.62 9.05 7.38
CA THR A 2 -19.10 9.36 8.75
C THR A 2 -20.56 9.02 8.97
N ALA A 3 -21.45 9.36 8.03
CA ALA A 3 -22.88 9.06 8.10
C ALA A 3 -23.21 7.55 8.08
N LEU A 4 -22.29 6.73 7.59
CA LEU A 4 -22.43 5.28 7.50
C LEU A 4 -21.62 4.55 8.59
N GLY A 5 -20.95 5.27 9.51
CA GLY A 5 -20.08 4.66 10.52
C GLY A 5 -18.83 4.00 9.96
N LEU A 6 -18.41 4.35 8.72
CA LEU A 6 -17.25 3.77 8.06
C LEU A 6 -15.97 4.54 8.42
N GLY A 7 -14.90 3.80 8.71
CA GLY A 7 -13.53 4.32 8.69
C GLY A 7 -12.99 4.38 7.27
N LEU A 8 -12.19 5.40 6.97
CA LEU A 8 -11.53 5.58 5.68
C LEU A 8 -10.02 5.67 5.88
N PHE A 9 -9.26 4.87 5.14
CA PHE A 9 -7.83 4.98 5.02
C PHE A 9 -7.50 5.75 3.73
N ASP A 10 -7.06 7.02 3.90
CA ASP A 10 -6.64 7.92 2.82
C ASP A 10 -5.14 7.73 2.59
N CYS A 11 -4.76 6.95 1.58
CA CYS A 11 -3.38 6.64 1.25
C CYS A 11 -2.69 7.86 0.63
N GLY A 12 -1.49 8.20 1.16
CA GLY A 12 -0.61 9.20 0.54
C GLY A 12 0.17 8.59 -0.62
N VAL A 13 0.54 9.42 -1.58
CA VAL A 13 1.32 9.01 -2.77
C VAL A 13 2.64 9.75 -2.91
N ASP A 14 2.81 10.84 -2.15
CA ASP A 14 4.02 11.66 -2.06
C ASP A 14 4.29 12.00 -0.58
N PRO A 15 5.46 11.66 -0.03
CA PRO A 15 5.75 11.92 1.37
C PRO A 15 5.81 13.40 1.72
N ARG A 16 6.07 14.28 0.74
CA ARG A 16 6.07 15.73 0.93
C ARG A 16 4.67 16.26 1.27
N ASP A 17 3.63 15.68 0.68
CA ASP A 17 2.25 16.08 0.96
C ASP A 17 1.85 15.72 2.39
N PHE A 18 2.30 14.60 2.90
CA PHE A 18 2.08 14.22 4.29
C PHE A 18 2.80 15.17 5.24
N ALA A 19 4.08 15.47 5.00
CA ALA A 19 4.88 16.39 5.79
C ALA A 19 4.28 17.80 5.83
N ASN A 20 3.80 18.29 4.67
CA ASN A 20 3.20 19.62 4.55
C ASN A 20 1.80 19.72 5.19
N ALA A 21 1.04 18.60 5.23
CA ALA A 21 -0.31 18.56 5.78
C ALA A 21 -0.33 18.35 7.31
N HIS A 22 0.79 17.95 7.91
CA HIS A 22 0.87 17.67 9.35
C HIS A 22 0.54 18.94 10.15
N GLY A 23 -0.59 18.91 10.89
CA GLY A 23 -1.09 20.02 11.68
C GLY A 23 -1.94 21.08 10.97
N ARG A 24 -2.18 21.00 9.64
CA ARG A 24 -2.89 22.03 8.88
C ARG A 24 -4.36 21.77 8.58
N THR A 25 -4.80 20.53 8.63
CA THR A 25 -6.20 20.18 8.28
C THR A 25 -6.90 19.42 9.40
N ARG A 26 -8.03 19.99 9.88
CA ARG A 26 -8.94 19.27 10.78
C ARG A 26 -9.74 18.27 9.95
N ARG A 27 -9.37 16.99 10.03
CA ARG A 27 -10.08 15.90 9.34
C ARG A 27 -11.21 15.34 10.20
N PRO A 28 -12.23 14.76 9.56
CA PRO A 28 -13.18 13.95 10.28
C PRO A 28 -12.45 12.81 11.02
N PRO A 29 -12.84 12.47 12.25
CA PRO A 29 -12.16 11.42 13.04
C PRO A 29 -12.22 10.03 12.40
N THR A 30 -13.09 9.85 11.38
CA THR A 30 -13.22 8.61 10.60
C THR A 30 -12.25 8.52 9.42
N VAL A 31 -11.47 9.58 9.12
CA VAL A 31 -10.49 9.59 8.02
C VAL A 31 -9.09 9.56 8.60
N ILE A 32 -8.38 8.50 8.33
CA ILE A 32 -6.97 8.30 8.71
C ILE A 32 -6.12 8.49 7.46
N LYS A 33 -5.15 9.40 7.50
CA LYS A 33 -4.18 9.57 6.42
C LYS A 33 -2.96 8.70 6.64
N GLY A 34 -2.53 8.01 5.56
CA GLY A 34 -1.27 7.31 5.51
C GLY A 34 -0.16 8.12 4.86
N ILE A 35 1.06 7.84 5.28
CA ILE A 35 2.28 8.27 4.60
C ILE A 35 2.60 7.29 3.47
N GLY A 36 2.78 7.76 2.25
CA GLY A 36 3.07 6.89 1.11
C GLY A 36 4.05 7.51 0.13
N LEU A 37 4.55 6.65 -0.74
CA LEU A 37 5.33 6.99 -1.94
C LEU A 37 4.94 5.99 -3.01
N HIS A 38 4.07 6.42 -3.91
CA HIS A 38 3.56 5.57 -4.98
C HIS A 38 4.67 5.24 -5.98
N PRO A 39 4.82 4.00 -6.46
CA PRO A 39 5.88 3.60 -7.39
C PRO A 39 5.88 4.40 -8.70
N TRP A 40 4.75 4.93 -9.14
CA TRP A 40 4.70 5.80 -10.32
C TRP A 40 5.49 7.09 -10.16
N TRP A 41 5.52 7.67 -8.94
CA TRP A 41 6.29 8.90 -8.67
C TRP A 41 7.79 8.68 -8.76
N LEU A 42 8.25 7.46 -8.43
CA LEU A 42 9.65 7.05 -8.65
C LEU A 42 9.93 6.82 -10.13
N ALA A 43 9.01 6.15 -10.83
CA ALA A 43 9.16 5.84 -12.24
C ALA A 43 9.10 7.09 -13.15
N ASP A 44 8.26 8.06 -12.81
CA ASP A 44 8.11 9.34 -13.52
C ASP A 44 9.15 10.40 -13.06
N GLU A 45 10.13 10.03 -12.24
CA GLU A 45 11.20 10.89 -11.71
C GLU A 45 10.69 12.11 -10.90
N ARG A 46 9.44 12.07 -10.42
CA ARG A 46 8.89 13.11 -9.53
C ARG A 46 9.45 13.02 -8.12
N CYS A 47 9.85 11.81 -7.74
CA CYS A 47 10.46 11.47 -6.47
C CYS A 47 11.73 10.69 -6.72
N GLY A 48 12.70 10.82 -5.81
CA GLY A 48 13.97 10.13 -5.85
C GLY A 48 14.45 9.74 -4.47
N ASN A 49 15.76 9.65 -4.29
CA ASN A 49 16.34 9.22 -3.01
C ASN A 49 15.96 10.12 -1.82
N ALA A 50 15.80 11.42 -2.04
CA ALA A 50 15.40 12.36 -0.98
C ALA A 50 13.99 12.07 -0.46
N GLU A 51 13.05 11.76 -1.35
CA GLU A 51 11.69 11.41 -0.97
C GLU A 51 11.61 10.00 -0.37
N ILE A 52 12.47 9.07 -0.79
CA ILE A 52 12.61 7.76 -0.13
C ILE A 52 13.12 7.94 1.30
N ASP A 53 14.12 8.81 1.53
CA ASP A 53 14.62 9.12 2.87
C ASP A 53 13.53 9.73 3.74
N LEU A 54 12.78 10.69 3.20
CA LEU A 54 11.67 11.34 3.88
C LEU A 54 10.55 10.33 4.24
N LEU A 55 10.18 9.45 3.30
CA LEU A 55 9.23 8.37 3.54
C LEU A 55 9.68 7.52 4.73
N CYS A 56 10.93 7.02 4.69
CA CYS A 56 11.47 6.15 5.74
C CYS A 56 11.49 6.83 7.11
N GLN A 57 11.90 8.11 7.15
CA GLN A 57 11.94 8.89 8.39
C GLN A 57 10.55 9.06 9.02
N ILE A 58 9.54 9.40 8.22
CA ILE A 58 8.18 9.61 8.72
C ILE A 58 7.53 8.27 9.06
N ALA A 59 7.62 7.27 8.17
CA ALA A 59 7.01 5.95 8.35
C ALA A 59 7.53 5.22 9.60
N ALA A 60 8.76 5.50 10.03
CA ALA A 60 9.29 4.98 11.29
C ALA A 60 8.42 5.32 12.51
N GLN A 61 7.70 6.44 12.47
CA GLN A 61 6.87 6.94 13.56
C GLN A 61 5.36 6.83 13.30
N GLU A 62 4.98 6.42 12.08
CA GLU A 62 3.57 6.38 11.66
C GLU A 62 3.02 4.96 11.64
N ARG A 63 1.76 4.83 12.09
CA ARG A 63 1.05 3.53 12.07
C ARG A 63 0.44 3.20 10.71
N PHE A 64 0.10 4.21 9.92
CA PHE A 64 -0.59 4.05 8.65
C PHE A 64 0.34 4.44 7.51
N VAL A 65 0.78 3.43 6.75
CA VAL A 65 1.72 3.55 5.64
C VAL A 65 1.01 3.11 4.36
N GLY A 66 1.05 3.91 3.34
CA GLY A 66 0.44 3.63 2.04
C GLY A 66 0.03 4.91 1.31
N GLU A 67 0.00 4.85 0.00
CA GLU A 67 0.26 3.69 -0.83
C GLU A 67 1.75 3.58 -1.14
N VAL A 68 2.30 2.38 -1.02
CA VAL A 68 3.70 2.06 -1.33
C VAL A 68 3.74 0.74 -2.09
N GLY A 69 4.83 0.42 -2.76
CA GLY A 69 4.93 -0.88 -3.43
C GLY A 69 5.65 -0.81 -4.77
N LEU A 70 5.24 -1.70 -5.70
CA LEU A 70 5.93 -1.94 -6.96
C LEU A 70 4.94 -1.98 -8.14
N ASP A 71 5.32 -1.36 -9.26
CA ASP A 71 4.62 -1.47 -10.53
C ASP A 71 5.60 -1.85 -11.66
N PHE A 72 5.51 -3.09 -12.13
CA PHE A 72 6.32 -3.64 -13.20
C PHE A 72 5.54 -3.69 -14.53
N SER A 73 4.57 -2.80 -14.70
CA SER A 73 3.93 -2.62 -16.00
C SER A 73 4.92 -2.07 -17.04
N ALA A 74 4.69 -2.39 -18.31
CA ALA A 74 5.59 -1.98 -19.38
C ALA A 74 5.78 -0.44 -19.49
N ARG A 75 4.80 0.32 -18.99
CA ARG A 75 4.87 1.79 -18.92
C ARG A 75 6.05 2.27 -18.08
N PHE A 76 6.42 1.53 -17.03
CA PHE A 76 7.42 1.90 -16.04
C PHE A 76 8.69 1.05 -16.11
N ALA A 77 8.90 0.36 -17.25
CA ALA A 77 10.07 -0.47 -17.48
C ALA A 77 11.38 0.33 -17.26
N GLY A 78 12.33 -0.27 -16.54
CA GLY A 78 13.61 0.34 -16.18
C GLY A 78 13.63 1.03 -14.83
N SER A 79 12.46 1.27 -14.21
CA SER A 79 12.39 1.86 -12.86
C SER A 79 12.35 0.83 -11.73
N GLU A 80 12.24 -0.47 -12.07
CA GLU A 80 12.11 -1.57 -11.11
C GLU A 80 13.21 -1.58 -10.03
N PRO A 81 14.50 -1.35 -10.35
CA PRO A 81 15.55 -1.34 -9.34
C PRO A 81 15.34 -0.25 -8.28
N LEU A 82 14.92 0.95 -8.69
CA LEU A 82 14.66 2.06 -7.77
C LEU A 82 13.42 1.79 -6.92
N GLN A 83 12.36 1.23 -7.51
CA GLN A 83 11.16 0.84 -6.78
C GLN A 83 11.46 -0.23 -5.73
N ILE A 84 12.22 -1.28 -6.09
CA ILE A 84 12.64 -2.34 -5.17
C ILE A 84 13.53 -1.77 -4.06
N GLN A 85 14.46 -0.88 -4.40
CA GLN A 85 15.29 -0.18 -3.41
C GLN A 85 14.43 0.59 -2.41
N ALA A 86 13.45 1.36 -2.88
CA ALA A 86 12.55 2.14 -2.04
C ALA A 86 11.77 1.24 -1.07
N LEU A 87 11.19 0.14 -1.57
CA LEU A 87 10.44 -0.80 -0.74
C LEU A 87 11.34 -1.48 0.30
N ASN A 88 12.55 -1.91 -0.07
CA ASN A 88 13.52 -2.51 0.87
C ASN A 88 13.93 -1.51 1.96
N ARG A 89 14.21 -0.26 1.60
CA ARG A 89 14.58 0.79 2.57
C ARG A 89 13.43 1.09 3.54
N LEU A 90 12.21 1.16 3.02
CA LEU A 90 11.02 1.31 3.86
C LEU A 90 10.89 0.12 4.83
N CYS A 91 10.94 -1.12 4.33
CA CYS A 91 10.83 -2.32 5.17
C CYS A 91 11.90 -2.33 6.28
N ASN A 92 13.16 -1.97 5.96
CA ASN A 92 14.21 -1.83 6.96
C ASN A 92 13.85 -0.79 8.04
N ALA A 93 13.34 0.38 7.65
CA ALA A 93 12.93 1.41 8.60
C ALA A 93 11.79 0.93 9.51
N LEU A 94 10.81 0.21 8.96
CA LEU A 94 9.67 -0.32 9.72
C LEU A 94 10.09 -1.40 10.73
N VAL A 95 11.04 -2.27 10.36
CA VAL A 95 11.58 -3.31 11.25
C VAL A 95 12.42 -2.71 12.36
N GLN A 96 13.22 -1.67 12.08
CA GLN A 96 14.01 -0.96 13.09
C GLN A 96 13.15 -0.15 14.07
N HIS A 97 11.93 0.22 13.67
CA HIS A 97 11.00 0.99 14.47
C HIS A 97 9.63 0.28 14.53
N PRO A 98 9.51 -0.85 15.25
CA PRO A 98 8.27 -1.61 15.31
C PRO A 98 7.17 -0.80 16.03
N LEU A 99 5.97 -0.80 15.45
CA LEU A 99 4.78 -0.17 16.03
C LEU A 99 3.60 -1.13 15.97
N THR A 100 3.09 -1.51 17.12
CA THR A 100 1.91 -2.38 17.23
C THR A 100 0.71 -1.79 16.50
N GLY A 101 0.05 -2.62 15.70
CA GLY A 101 -1.11 -2.23 14.92
C GLY A 101 -0.78 -1.35 13.71
N ARG A 102 0.44 -1.43 13.17
CA ARG A 102 0.79 -0.79 11.91
C ARG A 102 0.01 -1.41 10.76
N VAL A 103 -0.42 -0.57 9.83
CA VAL A 103 -1.14 -0.96 8.61
C VAL A 103 -0.35 -0.46 7.41
N ILE A 104 -0.15 -1.34 6.42
CA ILE A 104 0.59 -1.01 5.19
C ILE A 104 -0.29 -1.34 3.99
N SER A 105 -0.63 -0.33 3.18
CA SER A 105 -1.35 -0.50 1.91
C SER A 105 -0.36 -0.60 0.76
N ILE A 106 -0.46 -1.70 0.00
CA ILE A 106 0.52 -2.13 -1.01
C ILE A 106 -0.07 -2.06 -2.41
N HIS A 107 0.58 -1.29 -3.28
CA HIS A 107 0.45 -1.36 -4.72
C HIS A 107 1.29 -2.51 -5.29
N ALA A 108 0.69 -3.36 -6.10
CA ALA A 108 1.40 -4.51 -6.68
C ALA A 108 0.88 -4.86 -8.08
N VAL A 109 1.41 -4.19 -9.10
CA VAL A 109 1.07 -4.48 -10.51
C VAL A 109 2.20 -5.28 -11.15
N ARG A 110 1.93 -6.53 -11.54
CA ARG A 110 2.90 -7.50 -12.09
C ARG A 110 4.11 -7.74 -11.17
N SER A 111 3.96 -7.52 -9.89
CA SER A 111 5.05 -7.50 -8.91
C SER A 111 4.67 -8.13 -7.57
N ALA A 112 3.49 -8.76 -7.47
CA ALA A 112 2.99 -9.29 -6.20
C ALA A 112 3.96 -10.32 -5.58
N GLY A 113 4.56 -11.19 -6.39
CA GLY A 113 5.60 -12.13 -5.95
C GLY A 113 6.81 -11.41 -5.35
N THR A 114 7.35 -10.41 -6.06
CA THR A 114 8.49 -9.62 -5.57
C THR A 114 8.16 -8.85 -4.29
N VAL A 115 6.96 -8.27 -4.19
CA VAL A 115 6.50 -7.63 -2.94
C VAL A 115 6.49 -8.62 -1.79
N LEU A 116 5.92 -9.82 -2.00
CA LEU A 116 5.88 -10.87 -0.98
C LEU A 116 7.29 -11.32 -0.58
N ASP A 117 8.22 -11.46 -1.52
CA ASP A 117 9.61 -11.82 -1.25
C ASP A 117 10.31 -10.75 -0.40
N VAL A 118 10.12 -9.47 -0.71
CA VAL A 118 10.68 -8.36 0.07
C VAL A 118 10.10 -8.34 1.48
N LEU A 119 8.79 -8.42 1.64
CA LEU A 119 8.14 -8.41 2.95
C LEU A 119 8.58 -9.60 3.81
N GLU A 120 8.67 -10.81 3.20
CA GLU A 120 9.10 -12.04 3.88
C GLU A 120 10.56 -11.97 4.31
N SER A 121 11.46 -11.48 3.44
CA SER A 121 12.89 -11.33 3.76
C SER A 121 13.16 -10.39 4.94
N HIS A 122 12.24 -9.45 5.20
CA HIS A 122 12.30 -8.54 6.35
C HIS A 122 11.48 -9.04 7.56
N GLY A 123 10.88 -10.24 7.48
CA GLY A 123 10.08 -10.80 8.58
C GLY A 123 8.73 -10.12 8.80
N LEU A 124 8.26 -9.28 7.87
CA LEU A 124 7.00 -8.52 8.02
C LEU A 124 5.75 -9.37 7.77
N LEU A 125 5.90 -10.59 7.25
CA LEU A 125 4.81 -11.56 7.05
C LEU A 125 4.74 -12.63 8.15
N ILE A 126 5.65 -12.60 9.14
CA ILE A 126 5.63 -13.56 10.25
C ILE A 126 4.59 -13.10 11.29
N PRO A 127 3.53 -13.86 11.54
CA PRO A 127 2.50 -13.44 12.49
C PRO A 127 3.05 -13.35 13.93
N ASN A 128 3.06 -12.14 14.47
CA ASN A 128 3.34 -11.86 15.88
C ASN A 128 2.59 -10.57 16.29
N SER A 129 2.66 -10.19 17.57
CA SER A 129 1.96 -9.02 18.12
C SER A 129 2.32 -7.68 17.45
N ASP A 130 3.51 -7.60 16.88
CA ASP A 130 4.07 -6.37 16.30
C ASP A 130 4.11 -6.39 14.77
N SER A 131 3.67 -7.52 14.17
CA SER A 131 3.58 -7.64 12.71
C SER A 131 2.56 -6.65 12.16
N PRO A 132 2.90 -5.96 11.06
CA PRO A 132 1.96 -5.05 10.43
C PRO A 132 0.82 -5.81 9.74
N VAL A 133 -0.34 -5.18 9.65
CA VAL A 133 -1.41 -5.58 8.76
C VAL A 133 -1.03 -5.17 7.34
N ILE A 134 -0.86 -6.13 6.45
CA ILE A 134 -0.58 -5.89 5.03
C ILE A 134 -1.87 -5.93 4.25
N ILE A 135 -2.15 -4.87 3.49
CA ILE A 135 -3.31 -4.77 2.60
C ILE A 135 -2.81 -4.71 1.15
N PHE A 136 -3.14 -5.69 0.34
CA PHE A 136 -2.97 -5.56 -1.10
C PHE A 136 -4.14 -4.78 -1.69
N HIS A 137 -3.84 -3.60 -2.17
CA HIS A 137 -4.77 -2.77 -2.91
C HIS A 137 -5.00 -3.37 -4.31
N TRP A 138 -6.27 -3.51 -4.74
CA TRP A 138 -6.67 -4.02 -6.06
C TRP A 138 -5.77 -5.15 -6.56
N PHE A 139 -5.76 -6.26 -5.86
CA PHE A 139 -4.85 -7.36 -6.16
C PHE A 139 -4.99 -7.86 -7.61
N SER A 140 -3.91 -7.83 -8.37
CA SER A 140 -3.85 -8.21 -9.78
C SER A 140 -2.80 -9.29 -10.11
N GLY A 141 -2.18 -9.89 -9.09
CA GLY A 141 -1.19 -10.96 -9.18
C GLY A 141 -1.74 -12.27 -9.78
N THR A 142 -0.94 -13.32 -9.78
CA THR A 142 -1.34 -14.68 -10.18
C THR A 142 -2.16 -15.36 -9.09
N SER A 143 -2.79 -16.50 -9.42
CA SER A 143 -3.53 -17.29 -8.43
C SER A 143 -2.62 -17.84 -7.33
N ASP A 144 -1.38 -18.23 -7.66
CA ASP A 144 -0.42 -18.73 -6.68
C ASP A 144 0.05 -17.63 -5.74
N GLU A 145 0.26 -16.41 -6.26
CA GLU A 145 0.57 -15.23 -5.45
C GLU A 145 -0.61 -14.85 -4.52
N LEU A 146 -1.85 -14.96 -4.99
CA LEU A 146 -3.03 -14.76 -4.15
C LEU A 146 -3.07 -15.77 -3.00
N VAL A 147 -2.83 -17.04 -3.29
CA VAL A 147 -2.79 -18.10 -2.26
C VAL A 147 -1.68 -17.82 -1.26
N ARG A 148 -0.47 -17.45 -1.74
CA ARG A 148 0.65 -17.09 -0.88
C ARG A 148 0.32 -15.89 0.04
N ALA A 149 -0.22 -14.82 -0.50
CA ALA A 149 -0.60 -13.64 0.26
C ALA A 149 -1.69 -13.94 1.31
N ARG A 150 -2.71 -14.74 0.95
CA ARG A 150 -3.75 -15.21 1.88
C ARG A 150 -3.16 -16.04 3.03
N ASN A 151 -2.28 -16.98 2.72
CA ASN A 151 -1.63 -17.85 3.72
C ASN A 151 -0.72 -17.03 4.65
N ALA A 152 -0.11 -15.95 4.15
CA ALA A 152 0.65 -14.98 4.96
C ALA A 152 -0.25 -14.06 5.80
N GLY A 153 -1.57 -14.17 5.69
CA GLY A 153 -2.49 -13.39 6.49
C GLY A 153 -2.80 -11.99 5.98
N CYS A 154 -2.47 -11.70 4.73
CA CYS A 154 -2.75 -10.38 4.13
C CYS A 154 -4.25 -10.12 3.96
N TYR A 155 -4.60 -8.84 3.99
CA TYR A 155 -5.90 -8.29 3.63
C TYR A 155 -5.89 -7.86 2.17
N PHE A 156 -7.08 -7.67 1.61
CA PHE A 156 -7.25 -7.28 0.20
C PHE A 156 -8.38 -6.28 0.09
N SER A 157 -8.14 -5.18 -0.60
CA SER A 157 -9.22 -4.26 -0.95
C SER A 157 -9.69 -4.48 -2.38
N VAL A 158 -10.98 -4.30 -2.59
CA VAL A 158 -11.65 -4.51 -3.87
C VAL A 158 -12.46 -3.27 -4.26
N ASN A 159 -12.47 -2.96 -5.54
CA ASN A 159 -13.26 -1.89 -6.11
C ASN A 159 -14.15 -2.39 -7.26
N GLU A 160 -15.01 -1.53 -7.77
CA GLU A 160 -15.92 -1.86 -8.85
C GLU A 160 -15.20 -2.28 -10.14
N ARG A 161 -14.04 -1.66 -10.46
CA ARG A 161 -13.25 -1.97 -11.67
C ARG A 161 -12.66 -3.38 -11.58
N MET A 162 -12.11 -3.75 -10.43
CA MET A 162 -11.65 -5.12 -10.19
C MET A 162 -12.81 -6.10 -10.36
N LEU A 163 -13.96 -5.83 -9.77
CA LEU A 163 -15.14 -6.69 -9.81
C LEU A 163 -15.84 -6.72 -11.18
N ALA A 164 -15.59 -5.76 -12.06
CA ALA A 164 -16.07 -5.79 -13.45
C ALA A 164 -15.42 -6.94 -14.25
N THR A 165 -14.22 -7.38 -13.88
CA THR A 165 -13.52 -8.48 -14.55
C THR A 165 -13.92 -9.85 -13.99
N LYS A 166 -13.89 -10.91 -14.84
CA LYS A 166 -14.12 -12.28 -14.38
C LYS A 166 -13.07 -12.69 -13.34
N ARG A 167 -11.80 -12.38 -13.60
CA ARG A 167 -10.69 -12.71 -12.71
C ARG A 167 -10.82 -12.02 -11.35
N GLY A 168 -11.14 -10.73 -11.32
CA GLY A 168 -11.33 -9.99 -10.08
C GLY A 168 -12.44 -10.55 -9.21
N ARG A 169 -13.58 -10.96 -9.84
CA ARG A 169 -14.66 -11.63 -9.11
C ARG A 169 -14.24 -12.99 -8.54
N GLU A 170 -13.47 -13.78 -9.28
CA GLU A 170 -12.95 -15.07 -8.79
C GLU A 170 -11.96 -14.86 -7.64
N TYR A 171 -11.13 -13.83 -7.69
CA TYR A 171 -10.22 -13.50 -6.59
C TYR A 171 -10.99 -13.03 -5.36
N ALA A 172 -11.96 -12.13 -5.52
CA ALA A 172 -12.79 -11.66 -4.42
C ALA A 172 -13.53 -12.80 -3.70
N ARG A 173 -14.01 -13.84 -4.44
CA ARG A 173 -14.63 -15.03 -3.84
C ARG A 173 -13.68 -15.92 -3.05
N GLN A 174 -12.38 -15.87 -3.37
CA GLN A 174 -11.37 -16.66 -2.70
C GLN A 174 -10.81 -15.98 -1.45
N ILE A 175 -11.02 -14.68 -1.29
CA ILE A 175 -10.57 -13.91 -0.13
C ILE A 175 -11.53 -14.18 1.04
N PRO A 176 -11.02 -14.53 2.24
CA PRO A 176 -11.85 -14.64 3.44
C PRO A 176 -12.57 -13.31 3.72
N LEU A 177 -13.84 -13.37 4.09
CA LEU A 177 -14.68 -12.18 4.25
C LEU A 177 -14.18 -11.25 5.34
N ASP A 178 -13.55 -11.78 6.39
CA ASP A 178 -12.91 -11.05 7.48
C ASP A 178 -11.60 -10.35 7.07
N ARG A 179 -11.13 -10.58 5.84
CA ARG A 179 -9.94 -9.97 5.25
C ARG A 179 -10.22 -9.20 3.98
N LEU A 180 -11.49 -9.03 3.64
CA LEU A 180 -11.95 -8.29 2.48
C LEU A 180 -12.30 -6.86 2.88
N LEU A 181 -11.69 -5.89 2.21
CA LEU A 181 -11.94 -4.46 2.38
C LEU A 181 -12.54 -3.88 1.10
N LEU A 182 -13.17 -2.73 1.22
CA LEU A 182 -13.67 -1.97 0.08
C LEU A 182 -12.78 -0.75 -0.15
N GLU A 183 -12.63 -0.37 -1.42
CA GLU A 183 -11.90 0.82 -1.81
C GLU A 183 -12.59 1.54 -2.96
N THR A 184 -12.23 2.78 -3.18
CA THR A 184 -12.69 3.58 -4.33
C THR A 184 -11.62 3.74 -5.39
N ASP A 185 -10.36 3.72 -4.98
CA ASP A 185 -9.19 4.06 -5.82
C ASP A 185 -9.36 5.43 -6.50
N ALA A 186 -9.89 6.39 -5.74
CA ALA A 186 -10.16 7.73 -6.21
C ALA A 186 -9.17 8.75 -5.60
N PRO A 187 -8.75 9.77 -6.38
CA PRO A 187 -9.07 9.99 -7.79
C PRO A 187 -8.35 8.99 -8.71
N ALA A 188 -9.00 8.61 -9.80
CA ALA A 188 -8.46 7.63 -10.76
C ALA A 188 -7.20 8.11 -11.48
N GLU A 189 -6.97 9.43 -11.47
CA GLU A 189 -5.75 10.08 -11.94
C GLU A 189 -5.37 11.22 -10.99
N PRO A 190 -4.06 11.49 -10.77
CA PRO A 190 -3.61 12.65 -10.00
C PRO A 190 -4.13 13.92 -10.67
N ASN A 191 -4.85 14.76 -9.93
CA ASN A 191 -5.45 16.02 -10.36
C ASN A 191 -6.83 15.94 -11.05
N THR A 192 -7.56 14.84 -10.98
CA THR A 192 -8.98 14.88 -11.32
C THR A 192 -9.74 15.34 -10.08
N GLU A 193 -10.19 16.59 -10.06
CA GLU A 193 -11.17 17.07 -9.07
C GLU A 193 -12.46 16.27 -9.27
N THR A 194 -12.94 15.59 -8.22
CA THR A 194 -14.24 14.90 -8.19
C THR A 194 -15.28 15.79 -7.54
#